data_a151b8fba6c51e25beaa64f18441d893
#
_entry.id   a151b8fba6c51e25beaa64f18441d893
#
_cell.length_a   1.000
_cell.length_b   1.000
_cell.length_c   1.000
_cell.angle_alpha   90.00
_cell.angle_beta   90.00
_cell.angle_gamma   90.00
#
_symmetry.space_group_name_H-M   'P 1'
#
loop_
_entity.id
_entity.type
_entity.pdbx_description
1 polymer ?
#
loop_
_entity_poly.entity_id
_entity_poly.type
_entity_poly.pdbx_seq_one_letter_code
_entity_poly.pdbx_strand_id
1 'polypeptide(L)'
;MSNIFKTLLAVGVAGVLNSQTSLADEPMPGGFGGTELYGCEMNEGKTPADLMSVVGEWNAWSDEKGMNDYYAWVLTPVFASDVNFERTAFWFGFTPDFKGMGKTLDAWFTQGAELNAKFNEVWACSAHMEFASLIVRGGGGESSSGYASFSDCTFREGMEMDDLMAAQAKYNAYLDEQ
;
A
#
# COMPACT_ATOMS: atom_id res chain seq x y z
N MET A 1 42.72 -9.24 -59.39
CA MET A 1 42.78 -9.48 -57.93
C MET A 1 42.45 -8.18 -57.22
N SER A 2 41.22 -8.05 -56.81
CA SER A 2 40.65 -6.81 -56.29
C SER A 2 40.50 -6.92 -54.78
N ASN A 3 41.20 -6.04 -54.05
CA ASN A 3 41.06 -5.89 -52.61
C ASN A 3 39.91 -4.92 -52.31
N ILE A 4 38.83 -5.42 -51.79
CA ILE A 4 37.71 -4.62 -51.31
C ILE A 4 37.97 -4.26 -49.84
N PHE A 5 38.25 -2.99 -49.58
CA PHE A 5 38.29 -2.39 -48.25
C PHE A 5 36.85 -2.34 -47.70
N LYS A 6 36.61 -3.07 -46.63
CA LYS A 6 35.39 -2.94 -45.83
C LYS A 6 35.59 -1.86 -44.79
N THR A 7 35.02 -0.69 -45.02
CA THR A 7 34.90 0.38 -44.03
C THR A 7 33.78 0.03 -43.07
N LEU A 8 34.13 -0.31 -41.81
CA LEU A 8 33.13 -0.40 -40.72
C LEU A 8 32.78 1.00 -40.26
N LEU A 9 31.54 1.39 -40.52
CA LEU A 9 30.94 2.57 -39.95
C LEU A 9 30.45 2.22 -38.54
N ALA A 10 31.16 2.68 -37.51
CA ALA A 10 30.69 2.60 -36.13
C ALA A 10 29.66 3.73 -35.92
N VAL A 11 28.37 3.39 -35.91
CA VAL A 11 27.30 4.29 -35.47
C VAL A 11 27.28 4.28 -33.96
N GLY A 12 27.84 5.32 -33.35
CA GLY A 12 27.72 5.60 -31.95
C GLY A 12 26.29 6.03 -31.64
N VAL A 13 25.51 5.12 -31.03
CA VAL A 13 24.23 5.49 -30.42
C VAL A 13 24.57 6.19 -29.11
N ALA A 14 24.54 7.53 -29.13
CA ALA A 14 24.53 8.34 -27.92
C ALA A 14 23.15 8.11 -27.24
N GLY A 15 23.11 7.18 -26.29
CA GLY A 15 21.96 7.00 -25.43
C GLY A 15 21.78 8.26 -24.58
N VAL A 16 20.75 9.04 -24.89
CA VAL A 16 20.26 10.07 -23.99
C VAL A 16 19.68 9.30 -22.78
N LEU A 17 20.47 9.16 -21.72
CA LEU A 17 19.96 8.76 -20.41
C LEU A 17 19.05 9.92 -19.94
N ASN A 18 17.77 9.83 -20.25
CA ASN A 18 16.77 10.58 -19.53
C ASN A 18 16.88 10.14 -18.06
N SER A 19 17.51 10.97 -17.25
CA SER A 19 17.40 10.89 -15.80
C SER A 19 15.93 11.16 -15.48
N GLN A 20 15.15 10.12 -15.45
CA GLN A 20 13.87 10.18 -14.75
C GLN A 20 14.26 10.34 -13.28
N THR A 21 14.19 11.56 -12.75
CA THR A 21 14.15 11.79 -11.33
C THR A 21 13.00 10.93 -10.82
N SER A 22 13.34 9.86 -10.10
CA SER A 22 12.33 9.04 -9.46
C SER A 22 11.63 9.94 -8.45
N LEU A 23 10.32 9.83 -8.32
CA LEU A 23 9.53 10.54 -7.31
C LEU A 23 10.02 10.28 -5.86
N ALA A 24 10.98 9.35 -5.72
CA ALA A 24 11.65 9.02 -4.46
C ALA A 24 12.77 10.00 -4.06
N ASP A 25 13.23 10.90 -4.94
CA ASP A 25 14.38 11.78 -4.67
C ASP A 25 14.00 13.18 -4.16
N GLU A 26 12.73 13.57 -4.22
CA GLU A 26 12.25 14.81 -3.61
C GLU A 26 11.64 14.50 -2.23
N PRO A 27 12.16 15.06 -1.13
CA PRO A 27 11.52 14.91 0.17
C PRO A 27 10.17 15.64 0.13
N MET A 28 9.09 14.88 -0.03
CA MET A 28 7.75 15.43 0.04
C MET A 28 7.46 15.94 1.45
N PRO A 29 6.83 17.11 1.60
CA PRO A 29 6.48 17.65 2.91
C PRO A 29 5.59 16.67 3.68
N GLY A 30 6.11 16.11 4.78
CA GLY A 30 5.39 15.18 5.62
C GLY A 30 5.80 13.70 5.50
N GLY A 31 6.61 13.34 4.50
CA GLY A 31 7.02 11.94 4.27
C GLY A 31 5.89 11.04 3.78
N PHE A 32 6.19 10.16 2.82
CA PHE A 32 5.25 9.11 2.40
C PHE A 32 5.43 7.87 3.25
N GLY A 33 4.30 7.32 3.69
CA GLY A 33 4.20 5.97 4.21
C GLY A 33 3.99 4.94 3.12
N GLY A 34 4.18 3.68 3.47
CA GLY A 34 3.74 2.55 2.67
C GLY A 34 2.37 2.09 3.12
N THR A 35 1.50 1.82 2.17
CA THR A 35 0.19 1.22 2.45
C THR A 35 0.00 0.01 1.55
N GLU A 36 -0.44 -1.11 2.12
CA GLU A 36 -0.84 -2.28 1.35
C GLU A 36 -2.31 -2.62 1.59
N LEU A 37 -2.95 -3.16 0.57
CA LEU A 37 -4.32 -3.61 0.63
C LEU A 37 -4.45 -4.97 -0.05
N TYR A 38 -4.87 -5.99 0.71
CA TYR A 38 -5.28 -7.28 0.16
C TYR A 38 -6.80 -7.36 0.14
N GLY A 39 -7.35 -7.75 -1.00
CA GLY A 39 -8.77 -8.08 -1.16
C GLY A 39 -8.97 -9.58 -1.13
N CYS A 40 -9.74 -10.07 -0.16
CA CYS A 40 -9.83 -11.49 0.17
C CYS A 40 -11.29 -11.96 0.27
N GLU A 41 -11.48 -13.27 0.15
CA GLU A 41 -12.72 -13.97 0.41
C GLU A 41 -12.49 -15.03 1.47
N MET A 42 -13.47 -15.21 2.37
CA MET A 42 -13.41 -16.29 3.33
C MET A 42 -13.54 -17.64 2.63
N ASN A 43 -12.70 -18.61 3.01
CA ASN A 43 -12.81 -19.97 2.51
C ASN A 43 -14.09 -20.64 3.01
N GLU A 44 -14.57 -21.66 2.29
CA GLU A 44 -15.78 -22.40 2.64
C GLU A 44 -15.72 -22.91 4.08
N GLY A 45 -16.75 -22.63 4.84
CA GLY A 45 -16.90 -23.03 6.25
C GLY A 45 -16.05 -22.25 7.24
N LYS A 46 -15.29 -21.26 6.80
CA LYS A 46 -14.50 -20.37 7.66
C LYS A 46 -15.30 -19.13 8.06
N THR A 47 -14.96 -18.58 9.19
CA THR A 47 -15.67 -17.46 9.83
C THR A 47 -14.70 -16.31 10.15
N PRO A 48 -15.20 -15.09 10.38
CA PRO A 48 -14.36 -14.00 10.89
C PRO A 48 -13.62 -14.34 12.18
N ALA A 49 -14.19 -15.22 13.03
CA ALA A 49 -13.52 -15.67 14.26
C ALA A 49 -12.27 -16.51 13.96
N ASP A 50 -12.32 -17.37 12.92
CA ASP A 50 -11.16 -18.14 12.47
C ASP A 50 -10.05 -17.21 11.99
N LEU A 51 -10.43 -16.18 11.22
CA LEU A 51 -9.48 -15.16 10.76
C LEU A 51 -8.84 -14.43 11.94
N MET A 52 -9.63 -13.96 12.90
CA MET A 52 -9.10 -13.25 14.07
C MET A 52 -8.19 -14.12 14.94
N SER A 53 -8.37 -15.43 14.93
CA SER A 53 -7.43 -16.35 15.57
C SER A 53 -6.06 -16.32 14.92
N VAL A 54 -6.01 -16.38 13.58
CA VAL A 54 -4.75 -16.29 12.81
C VAL A 54 -4.12 -14.90 12.94
N VAL A 55 -4.94 -13.84 12.96
CA VAL A 55 -4.48 -12.46 13.25
C VAL A 55 -3.80 -12.37 14.61
N GLY A 56 -4.32 -13.07 15.62
CA GLY A 56 -3.68 -13.14 16.94
C GLY A 56 -2.28 -13.76 16.89
N GLU A 57 -2.10 -14.82 16.10
CA GLU A 57 -0.79 -15.43 15.87
C GLU A 57 0.14 -14.49 15.07
N TRP A 58 -0.41 -13.79 14.09
CA TRP A 58 0.33 -12.78 13.32
C TRP A 58 0.81 -11.63 14.22
N ASN A 59 -0.02 -11.13 15.12
CA ASN A 59 0.39 -10.09 16.08
C ASN A 59 1.59 -10.55 16.91
N ALA A 60 1.55 -11.75 17.46
CA ALA A 60 2.66 -12.30 18.25
C ALA A 60 3.94 -12.44 17.41
N TRP A 61 3.81 -12.91 16.17
CA TRP A 61 4.93 -13.03 15.24
C TRP A 61 5.49 -11.64 14.84
N SER A 62 4.62 -10.68 14.56
CA SER A 62 4.98 -9.30 14.24
C SER A 62 5.76 -8.63 15.38
N ASP A 63 5.32 -8.83 16.62
CA ASP A 63 6.01 -8.34 17.82
C ASP A 63 7.41 -8.98 17.95
N GLU A 64 7.52 -10.30 17.75
CA GLU A 64 8.80 -11.02 17.75
C GLU A 64 9.77 -10.48 16.68
N LYS A 65 9.26 -10.09 15.50
CA LYS A 65 10.08 -9.54 14.40
C LYS A 65 10.37 -8.04 14.57
N GLY A 66 9.83 -7.41 15.59
CA GLY A 66 10.03 -5.98 15.86
C GLY A 66 9.40 -5.08 14.80
N MET A 67 8.24 -5.46 14.29
CA MET A 67 7.46 -4.66 13.32
C MET A 67 6.61 -3.60 14.02
N ASN A 68 7.20 -2.84 14.94
CA ASN A 68 6.48 -1.89 15.79
C ASN A 68 5.86 -0.70 15.03
N ASP A 69 6.32 -0.46 13.81
CA ASP A 69 5.84 0.64 12.96
C ASP A 69 4.85 0.18 11.89
N TYR A 70 4.48 -1.10 11.89
CA TYR A 70 3.47 -1.62 10.97
C TYR A 70 2.12 -1.76 11.69
N TYR A 71 1.14 -1.06 11.17
CA TYR A 71 -0.24 -1.07 11.65
C TYR A 71 -1.11 -1.83 10.66
N ALA A 72 -2.01 -2.67 11.14
CA ALA A 72 -2.90 -3.43 10.29
C ALA A 72 -4.34 -3.43 10.80
N TRP A 73 -5.27 -3.49 9.86
CA TRP A 73 -6.70 -3.61 10.11
C TRP A 73 -7.30 -4.69 9.20
N VAL A 74 -8.19 -5.47 9.76
CA VAL A 74 -9.11 -6.29 8.99
C VAL A 74 -10.36 -5.45 8.73
N LEU A 75 -10.68 -5.21 7.46
CA LEU A 75 -11.85 -4.44 7.06
C LEU A 75 -12.91 -5.37 6.47
N THR A 76 -14.15 -5.16 6.87
CA THR A 76 -15.31 -5.85 6.29
C THR A 76 -16.19 -4.82 5.60
N PRO A 77 -16.55 -5.00 4.33
CA PRO A 77 -17.45 -4.09 3.64
C PRO A 77 -18.79 -3.97 4.34
N VAL A 78 -19.20 -2.74 4.64
CA VAL A 78 -20.52 -2.42 5.15
C VAL A 78 -21.41 -1.88 4.02
N PHE A 79 -20.80 -1.09 3.14
CA PHE A 79 -21.44 -0.54 1.95
C PHE A 79 -20.41 -0.46 0.82
N ALA A 80 -20.76 -0.98 -0.35
CA ALA A 80 -19.98 -0.87 -1.56
C ALA A 80 -20.87 -0.43 -2.71
N SER A 81 -20.45 0.56 -3.48
CA SER A 81 -21.22 1.07 -4.64
C SER A 81 -21.02 0.24 -5.90
N ASP A 82 -19.99 -0.58 -5.95
CA ASP A 82 -19.74 -1.51 -7.06
C ASP A 82 -20.56 -2.78 -6.85
N VAL A 83 -21.48 -3.07 -7.78
CA VAL A 83 -22.31 -4.27 -7.76
C VAL A 83 -21.52 -5.56 -8.02
N ASN A 84 -20.29 -5.45 -8.53
CA ASN A 84 -19.40 -6.58 -8.76
C ASN A 84 -18.38 -6.76 -7.63
N PHE A 85 -18.61 -6.12 -6.50
CA PHE A 85 -17.70 -6.20 -5.37
C PHE A 85 -17.88 -7.54 -4.64
N GLU A 86 -17.04 -8.51 -4.98
CA GLU A 86 -17.12 -9.89 -4.47
C GLU A 86 -16.28 -10.13 -3.21
N ARG A 87 -15.46 -9.16 -2.80
CA ARG A 87 -14.58 -9.31 -1.64
C ARG A 87 -15.36 -9.22 -0.33
N THR A 88 -15.10 -10.14 0.57
CA THR A 88 -15.77 -10.20 1.88
C THR A 88 -14.93 -9.62 3.02
N ALA A 89 -13.62 -9.51 2.82
CA ALA A 89 -12.70 -8.95 3.78
C ALA A 89 -11.48 -8.32 3.09
N PHE A 90 -10.84 -7.39 3.80
CA PHE A 90 -9.59 -6.79 3.36
C PHE A 90 -8.59 -6.79 4.51
N TRP A 91 -7.34 -6.99 4.16
CA TRP A 91 -6.23 -6.59 5.00
C TRP A 91 -5.74 -5.23 4.54
N PHE A 92 -5.69 -4.27 5.45
CA PHE A 92 -5.14 -2.95 5.21
C PHE A 92 -3.94 -2.77 6.13
N GLY A 93 -2.75 -2.65 5.54
CA GLY A 93 -1.50 -2.45 6.24
C GLY A 93 -0.94 -1.05 5.98
N PHE A 94 -0.27 -0.49 6.95
CA PHE A 94 0.31 0.85 6.87
C PHE A 94 1.61 0.94 7.67
N THR A 95 2.58 1.66 7.12
CA THR A 95 3.79 2.10 7.82
C THR A 95 4.04 3.60 7.59
N PRO A 96 4.59 4.33 8.58
CA PRO A 96 4.86 5.77 8.45
C PRO A 96 5.87 6.13 7.36
N ASP A 97 6.71 5.18 6.94
CA ASP A 97 7.70 5.36 5.88
C ASP A 97 7.91 4.08 5.06
N PHE A 98 8.49 4.21 3.87
CA PHE A 98 8.78 3.08 2.99
C PHE A 98 9.83 2.11 3.53
N LYS A 99 10.73 2.58 4.39
CA LYS A 99 11.74 1.72 4.99
C LYS A 99 11.08 0.73 5.96
N GLY A 100 10.10 1.19 6.73
CA GLY A 100 9.27 0.34 7.58
C GLY A 100 8.52 -0.70 6.75
N MET A 101 7.86 -0.28 5.66
CA MET A 101 7.15 -1.21 4.77
C MET A 101 8.10 -2.25 4.17
N GLY A 102 9.23 -1.82 3.59
CA GLY A 102 10.22 -2.74 3.03
C GLY A 102 10.75 -3.76 4.04
N LYS A 103 10.97 -3.33 5.29
CA LYS A 103 11.40 -4.21 6.38
C LYS A 103 10.33 -5.24 6.75
N THR A 104 9.07 -4.82 6.80
CA THR A 104 7.91 -5.70 7.07
C THR A 104 7.75 -6.73 5.97
N LEU A 105 7.75 -6.30 4.71
CA LEU A 105 7.63 -7.19 3.55
C LEU A 105 8.81 -8.17 3.46
N ASP A 106 10.04 -7.72 3.71
CA ASP A 106 11.21 -8.61 3.73
C ASP A 106 11.05 -9.70 4.79
N ALA A 107 10.66 -9.36 6.00
CA ALA A 107 10.40 -10.32 7.07
C ALA A 107 9.26 -11.28 6.70
N TRP A 108 8.17 -10.77 6.13
CA TRP A 108 7.04 -11.58 5.70
C TRP A 108 7.42 -12.60 4.62
N PHE A 109 8.09 -12.16 3.56
CA PHE A 109 8.46 -13.04 2.45
C PHE A 109 9.55 -14.04 2.80
N THR A 110 10.43 -13.70 3.74
CA THR A 110 11.55 -14.58 4.10
C THR A 110 11.25 -15.51 5.29
N GLN A 111 10.33 -15.13 6.19
CA GLN A 111 10.09 -15.82 7.45
C GLN A 111 8.62 -16.09 7.77
N GLY A 112 7.68 -15.55 6.98
CA GLY A 112 6.24 -15.65 7.23
C GLY A 112 5.54 -16.87 6.63
N ALA A 113 6.28 -17.80 6.00
CA ALA A 113 5.68 -18.88 5.21
C ALA A 113 4.67 -19.75 5.97
N GLU A 114 4.97 -20.13 7.23
CA GLU A 114 4.07 -20.95 8.03
C GLU A 114 2.79 -20.19 8.40
N LEU A 115 2.94 -18.91 8.72
CA LEU A 115 1.80 -18.06 9.07
C LEU A 115 0.96 -17.73 7.83
N ASN A 116 1.61 -17.50 6.70
CA ASN A 116 0.91 -17.32 5.42
C ASN A 116 0.09 -18.57 5.04
N ALA A 117 0.60 -19.77 5.31
CA ALA A 117 -0.16 -21.00 5.09
C ALA A 117 -1.44 -21.03 5.95
N LYS A 118 -1.37 -20.61 7.22
CA LYS A 118 -2.55 -20.51 8.10
C LYS A 118 -3.56 -19.48 7.62
N PHE A 119 -3.11 -18.31 7.13
CA PHE A 119 -4.01 -17.35 6.49
C PHE A 119 -4.70 -17.98 5.28
N ASN A 120 -3.96 -18.66 4.42
CA ASN A 120 -4.50 -19.30 3.21
C ASN A 120 -5.49 -20.45 3.52
N GLU A 121 -5.47 -21.04 4.72
CA GLU A 121 -6.50 -21.97 5.17
C GLU A 121 -7.82 -21.28 5.52
N VAL A 122 -7.80 -20.00 5.84
CA VAL A 122 -8.97 -19.24 6.31
C VAL A 122 -9.56 -18.38 5.22
N TRP A 123 -8.74 -17.75 4.40
CA TRP A 123 -9.17 -16.91 3.31
C TRP A 123 -8.30 -17.05 2.06
N ALA A 124 -8.83 -16.62 0.92
CA ALA A 124 -8.11 -16.52 -0.33
C ALA A 124 -8.05 -15.06 -0.78
N CYS A 125 -6.85 -14.52 -0.93
CA CYS A 125 -6.65 -13.16 -1.39
C CYS A 125 -6.31 -13.16 -2.88
N SER A 126 -7.14 -12.50 -3.69
CA SER A 126 -7.02 -12.44 -5.16
C SER A 126 -6.60 -11.07 -5.68
N ALA A 127 -6.52 -10.08 -4.80
CA ALA A 127 -6.01 -8.75 -5.12
C ALA A 127 -5.01 -8.31 -4.06
N HIS A 128 -3.90 -7.73 -4.52
CA HIS A 128 -2.90 -7.07 -3.68
C HIS A 128 -2.48 -5.78 -4.37
N MET A 129 -2.51 -4.69 -3.62
CA MET A 129 -2.12 -3.36 -4.09
C MET A 129 -1.24 -2.70 -3.04
N GLU A 130 -0.26 -1.96 -3.51
CA GLU A 130 0.61 -1.14 -2.67
C GLU A 130 0.53 0.32 -3.11
N PHE A 131 0.52 1.21 -2.15
CA PHE A 131 0.40 2.64 -2.38
C PHE A 131 1.46 3.42 -1.62
N ALA A 132 1.92 4.50 -2.22
CA ALA A 132 2.49 5.59 -1.47
C ALA A 132 1.34 6.35 -0.78
N SER A 133 1.40 6.48 0.52
CA SER A 133 0.35 7.14 1.29
C SER A 133 0.89 8.36 2.02
N LEU A 134 0.09 9.43 2.03
CA LEU A 134 0.38 10.64 2.77
C LEU A 134 -0.71 10.85 3.82
N ILE A 135 -0.30 10.94 5.09
CA ILE A 135 -1.22 11.30 6.16
C ILE A 135 -1.46 12.81 6.10
N VAL A 136 -2.65 13.20 5.65
CA VAL A 136 -3.05 14.61 5.55
C VAL A 136 -3.77 15.13 6.79
N ARG A 137 -4.20 14.23 7.69
CA ARG A 137 -4.73 14.53 9.02
C ARG A 137 -4.52 13.33 9.93
N GLY A 138 -3.89 13.55 11.08
CA GLY A 138 -3.74 12.52 12.11
C GLY A 138 -5.08 12.21 12.77
N GLY A 139 -5.31 10.95 13.10
CA GLY A 139 -6.43 10.53 13.93
C GLY A 139 -6.14 10.81 15.41
N GLY A 140 -7.14 11.31 16.14
CA GLY A 140 -7.02 11.60 17.56
C GLY A 140 -7.67 10.52 18.44
N GLY A 141 -7.16 9.30 18.47
CA GLY A 141 -7.73 8.33 19.40
C GLY A 141 -7.17 6.91 19.27
N GLU A 142 -7.11 6.22 20.38
CA GLU A 142 -6.82 4.78 20.45
C GLU A 142 -8.15 4.02 20.28
N SER A 143 -8.60 3.85 19.03
CA SER A 143 -9.77 3.01 18.76
C SER A 143 -9.33 1.71 18.09
N SER A 144 -9.78 0.59 18.65
CA SER A 144 -9.56 -0.74 18.07
C SER A 144 -10.55 -1.06 16.93
N SER A 145 -11.53 -0.20 16.69
CA SER A 145 -12.51 -0.36 15.62
C SER A 145 -13.04 0.99 15.14
N GLY A 146 -13.47 1.05 13.89
CA GLY A 146 -14.00 2.25 13.28
C GLY A 146 -14.49 2.01 11.87
N TYR A 147 -14.84 3.09 11.19
CA TYR A 147 -15.20 3.08 9.78
C TYR A 147 -14.06 3.65 8.95
N ALA A 148 -13.74 2.98 7.85
CA ALA A 148 -12.87 3.49 6.81
C ALA A 148 -13.68 3.64 5.51
N SER A 149 -13.48 4.74 4.81
CA SER A 149 -14.06 4.96 3.48
C SER A 149 -12.94 5.13 2.48
N PHE A 150 -13.03 4.41 1.37
CA PHE A 150 -12.10 4.50 0.26
C PHE A 150 -12.84 5.07 -0.93
N SER A 151 -12.23 6.01 -1.63
CA SER A 151 -12.75 6.60 -2.84
C SER A 151 -11.64 6.71 -3.86
N ASP A 152 -11.92 6.26 -5.08
CA ASP A 152 -11.03 6.49 -6.21
C ASP A 152 -11.30 7.87 -6.77
N CYS A 153 -10.24 8.68 -6.92
CA CYS A 153 -10.33 10.07 -7.33
C CYS A 153 -9.32 10.38 -8.41
N THR A 154 -9.70 11.24 -9.35
CA THR A 154 -8.82 11.80 -10.36
C THR A 154 -8.76 13.31 -10.23
N PHE A 155 -7.60 13.90 -10.52
CA PHE A 155 -7.49 15.35 -10.59
C PHE A 155 -8.37 15.90 -11.71
N ARG A 156 -8.99 17.04 -11.47
CA ARG A 156 -9.64 17.81 -12.54
C ARG A 156 -8.57 18.39 -13.45
N GLU A 157 -8.93 18.68 -14.68
CA GLU A 157 -8.04 19.31 -15.65
C GLU A 157 -7.38 20.56 -15.06
N GLY A 158 -6.06 20.64 -15.16
CA GLY A 158 -5.25 21.75 -14.66
C GLY A 158 -5.02 21.78 -13.14
N MET A 159 -5.47 20.74 -12.38
CA MET A 159 -5.19 20.61 -10.95
C MET A 159 -4.07 19.61 -10.70
N GLU A 160 -3.27 19.88 -9.68
CA GLU A 160 -2.12 19.11 -9.29
C GLU A 160 -2.18 18.75 -7.78
N MET A 161 -1.17 18.04 -7.28
CA MET A 161 -1.07 17.63 -5.88
C MET A 161 -1.09 18.83 -4.93
N ASP A 162 -0.45 19.94 -5.30
CA ASP A 162 -0.41 21.16 -4.47
C ASP A 162 -1.82 21.76 -4.26
N ASP A 163 -2.68 21.69 -5.28
CA ASP A 163 -4.07 22.14 -5.17
C ASP A 163 -4.87 21.26 -4.21
N LEU A 164 -4.65 19.93 -4.29
CA LEU A 164 -5.25 18.99 -3.34
C LEU A 164 -4.79 19.28 -1.91
N MET A 165 -3.50 19.48 -1.70
CA MET A 165 -2.96 19.78 -0.37
C MET A 165 -3.48 21.09 0.19
N ALA A 166 -3.63 22.13 -0.66
CA ALA A 166 -4.22 23.40 -0.26
C ALA A 166 -5.71 23.25 0.11
N ALA A 167 -6.47 22.43 -0.62
CA ALA A 167 -7.86 22.14 -0.31
C ALA A 167 -7.98 21.35 1.00
N GLN A 168 -7.12 20.35 1.20
CA GLN A 168 -7.08 19.54 2.43
C GLN A 168 -6.75 20.39 3.66
N ALA A 169 -5.80 21.32 3.55
CA ALA A 169 -5.47 22.26 4.64
C ALA A 169 -6.69 23.10 5.06
N LYS A 170 -7.47 23.60 4.10
CA LYS A 170 -8.72 24.32 4.39
C LYS A 170 -9.77 23.45 5.07
N TYR A 171 -9.89 22.20 4.62
CA TYR A 171 -10.81 21.25 5.22
C TYR A 171 -10.40 20.89 6.65
N ASN A 172 -9.10 20.70 6.90
CA ASN A 172 -8.58 20.46 8.25
C ASN A 172 -8.87 21.64 9.19
N ALA A 173 -8.64 22.88 8.75
CA ALA A 173 -8.97 24.06 9.53
C ALA A 173 -10.47 24.13 9.88
N TYR A 174 -11.34 23.83 8.92
CA TYR A 174 -12.78 23.74 9.19
C TYR A 174 -13.13 22.69 10.26
N LEU A 175 -12.48 21.50 10.20
CA LEU A 175 -12.72 20.46 11.19
C LEU A 175 -12.19 20.81 12.58
N ASP A 176 -11.15 21.63 12.68
CA ASP A 176 -10.58 22.07 13.96
C ASP A 176 -11.46 23.10 14.67
N GLU A 177 -12.40 23.74 13.95
CA GLU A 177 -13.37 24.70 14.47
C GLU A 177 -14.67 24.05 15.00
N GLN A 178 -14.90 22.73 14.76
CA GLN A 178 -16.10 22.00 15.17
C GLN A 178 -15.93 21.35 16.55
#